data_5ba0f606fab2c93b3bc4106034d3ab06
#
_entry.id   5ba0f606fab2c93b3bc4106034d3ab06
#
_cell.length_a   1.000
_cell.length_b   1.000
_cell.length_c   1.000
_cell.angle_alpha   90.00
_cell.angle_beta   90.00
_cell.angle_gamma   90.00
#
_symmetry.space_group_name_H-M   'P 1'
#
loop_
_entity.id
_entity.type
_entity.pdbx_description
1 polymer ?
#
loop_
_entity_poly.entity_id
_entity_poly.type
_entity_poly.pdbx_seq_one_letter_code
_entity_poly.pdbx_strand_id
1 'polypeptide(L)'
;MANLWDERAERYRTSAVHAGGPDLDLVVEWCDVERGTTVLDVATGGGHVARRLRELGAQVVTVDRSPGMQPDVIAPAEHLPFADRSFDVVVNRLAAHHFDSIPEAVAEFARIADRRVVVEDHRYTDEQTEQAEKLRDPSHVRSLSEDEWRSLLTAAGLEVEHATVYEMPLEFEDWLARTDTPEADRPRIRELLAPLSSEDGSTWLSPILIIGARRP
;
A
#
# COMPACT_ATOMS: atom_id res chain seq x y z
N MET A 1 -7.00 -18.47 -16.02
CA MET A 1 -5.96 -18.79 -15.02
C MET A 1 -6.33 -18.01 -13.76
N ALA A 2 -6.31 -18.63 -12.59
CA ALA A 2 -6.52 -17.90 -11.33
C ALA A 2 -5.48 -16.78 -11.24
N ASN A 3 -5.93 -15.60 -10.85
CA ASN A 3 -5.03 -14.47 -10.64
C ASN A 3 -4.22 -14.76 -9.37
N LEU A 4 -2.92 -14.52 -9.37
CA LEU A 4 -2.03 -14.67 -8.20
C LEU A 4 -2.65 -14.10 -6.91
N TRP A 5 -3.32 -12.96 -7.03
CA TRP A 5 -3.97 -12.27 -5.92
C TRP A 5 -5.22 -13.00 -5.40
N ASP A 6 -5.95 -13.74 -6.26
CA ASP A 6 -7.08 -14.56 -5.83
C ASP A 6 -6.61 -15.72 -4.95
N GLU A 7 -5.47 -16.33 -5.27
CA GLU A 7 -4.87 -17.40 -4.47
C GLU A 7 -4.34 -16.92 -3.12
N ARG A 8 -3.86 -15.67 -3.07
CA ARG A 8 -3.32 -15.04 -1.85
C ARG A 8 -4.37 -14.34 -0.98
N ALA A 9 -5.58 -14.13 -1.48
CA ALA A 9 -6.60 -13.28 -0.85
C ALA A 9 -6.90 -13.63 0.62
N GLU A 10 -7.02 -14.92 0.94
CA GLU A 10 -7.28 -15.36 2.32
C GLU A 10 -6.14 -14.97 3.28
N ARG A 11 -4.88 -15.10 2.85
CA ARG A 11 -3.71 -14.74 3.66
C ARG A 11 -3.68 -13.25 3.98
N TYR A 12 -4.08 -12.39 3.02
CA TYR A 12 -4.16 -10.94 3.25
C TYR A 12 -5.31 -10.57 4.19
N ARG A 13 -6.50 -11.21 4.03
CA ARG A 13 -7.64 -10.97 4.94
C ARG A 13 -7.37 -11.33 6.39
N THR A 14 -6.61 -12.39 6.62
CA THR A 14 -6.28 -12.91 7.96
C THR A 14 -4.93 -12.42 8.50
N SER A 15 -4.21 -11.59 7.75
CA SER A 15 -2.88 -11.11 8.10
C SER A 15 -2.91 -10.18 9.31
N ALA A 16 -2.35 -10.60 10.43
CA ALA A 16 -2.27 -9.81 11.65
C ALA A 16 -1.42 -8.53 11.45
N VAL A 17 -0.35 -8.61 10.65
CA VAL A 17 0.55 -7.47 10.35
C VAL A 17 -0.18 -6.35 9.64
N HIS A 18 -1.15 -6.68 8.76
CA HIS A 18 -1.92 -5.66 8.03
C HIS A 18 -3.17 -5.19 8.79
N ALA A 19 -3.62 -5.98 9.79
CA ALA A 19 -4.87 -5.72 10.49
C ALA A 19 -4.80 -4.61 11.54
N GLY A 20 -3.62 -4.17 11.92
CA GLY A 20 -3.39 -3.13 12.92
C GLY A 20 -1.93 -2.68 12.93
N GLY A 21 -1.64 -1.68 13.72
CA GLY A 21 -0.29 -1.13 13.88
C GLY A 21 -0.30 0.40 13.84
N PRO A 22 0.80 1.03 14.33
CA PRO A 22 0.92 2.50 14.33
C PRO A 22 0.84 3.12 12.94
N ASP A 23 1.29 2.40 11.92
CA ASP A 23 1.24 2.77 10.51
C ASP A 23 -0.21 2.89 10.02
N LEU A 24 -1.04 1.86 10.26
CA LEU A 24 -2.45 1.90 9.91
C LEU A 24 -3.20 3.00 10.69
N ASP A 25 -2.89 3.18 11.97
CA ASP A 25 -3.52 4.25 12.78
C ASP A 25 -3.19 5.62 12.19
N LEU A 26 -1.95 5.85 11.72
CA LEU A 26 -1.51 7.09 11.10
C LEU A 26 -2.16 7.32 9.72
N VAL A 27 -2.28 6.27 8.89
CA VAL A 27 -3.02 6.34 7.62
C VAL A 27 -4.46 6.77 7.85
N VAL A 28 -5.13 6.15 8.84
CA VAL A 28 -6.52 6.47 9.19
C VAL A 28 -6.63 7.91 9.72
N GLU A 29 -5.70 8.36 10.57
CA GLU A 29 -5.65 9.73 11.07
C GLU A 29 -5.51 10.74 9.92
N TRP A 30 -4.59 10.48 8.98
CA TRP A 30 -4.34 11.40 7.87
C TRP A 30 -5.46 11.42 6.81
N CYS A 31 -6.33 10.42 6.78
CA CYS A 31 -7.54 10.48 5.99
C CYS A 31 -8.49 11.58 6.48
N ASP A 32 -8.37 12.03 7.73
CA ASP A 32 -9.13 13.15 8.30
C ASP A 32 -10.65 13.04 8.02
N VAL A 33 -11.20 11.86 8.42
CA VAL A 33 -12.60 11.53 8.14
C VAL A 33 -13.52 11.93 9.28
N GLU A 34 -14.69 12.42 8.91
CA GLU A 34 -15.82 12.63 9.78
C GLU A 34 -16.96 11.66 9.39
N ARG A 35 -18.01 11.62 10.19
CA ARG A 35 -19.22 10.85 9.85
C ARG A 35 -19.77 11.31 8.50
N GLY A 36 -19.86 10.39 7.56
CA GLY A 36 -20.40 10.63 6.22
C GLY A 36 -19.36 11.02 5.17
N THR A 37 -18.09 11.22 5.55
CA THR A 37 -17.00 11.40 4.58
C THR A 37 -16.95 10.21 3.60
N THR A 38 -16.90 10.52 2.31
CA THR A 38 -16.80 9.51 1.25
C THR A 38 -15.35 9.15 0.98
N VAL A 39 -15.02 7.85 1.05
CA VAL A 39 -13.64 7.36 0.88
C VAL A 39 -13.59 6.27 -0.17
N LEU A 40 -12.60 6.34 -1.06
CA LEU A 40 -12.23 5.25 -1.96
C LEU A 40 -10.95 4.58 -1.43
N ASP A 41 -11.06 3.31 -1.05
CA ASP A 41 -9.92 2.46 -0.65
C ASP A 41 -9.45 1.64 -1.86
N VAL A 42 -8.33 2.06 -2.48
CA VAL A 42 -7.82 1.51 -3.75
C VAL A 42 -6.79 0.42 -3.48
N ALA A 43 -6.94 -0.72 -4.16
CA ALA A 43 -6.22 -1.96 -3.91
C ALA A 43 -6.39 -2.38 -2.45
N THR A 44 -7.64 -2.48 -2.03
CA THR A 44 -8.07 -2.67 -0.63
C THR A 44 -7.54 -3.95 0.02
N GLY A 45 -7.17 -4.97 -0.77
CA GLY A 45 -6.66 -6.24 -0.28
C GLY A 45 -7.57 -6.87 0.78
N GLY A 46 -7.07 -7.02 2.01
CA GLY A 46 -7.83 -7.55 3.14
C GLY A 46 -8.90 -6.63 3.75
N GLY A 47 -9.07 -5.40 3.22
CA GLY A 47 -10.08 -4.44 3.67
C GLY A 47 -9.80 -3.82 5.04
N HIS A 48 -8.56 -3.81 5.49
CA HIS A 48 -8.21 -3.36 6.84
C HIS A 48 -8.40 -1.85 7.02
N VAL A 49 -8.00 -1.03 6.03
CA VAL A 49 -8.22 0.42 6.02
C VAL A 49 -9.71 0.73 5.96
N ALA A 50 -10.43 0.11 5.00
CA ALA A 50 -11.87 0.31 4.83
C ALA A 50 -12.64 0.02 6.12
N ARG A 51 -12.30 -1.05 6.83
CA ARG A 51 -12.93 -1.42 8.11
C ARG A 51 -12.74 -0.32 9.16
N ARG A 52 -11.48 0.14 9.36
CA ARG A 52 -11.17 1.18 10.35
C ARG A 52 -11.87 2.50 10.04
N LEU A 53 -11.92 2.92 8.77
CA LEU A 53 -12.61 4.14 8.36
C LEU A 53 -14.13 4.03 8.51
N ARG A 54 -14.73 2.85 8.22
CA ARG A 54 -16.16 2.60 8.46
C ARG A 54 -16.53 2.67 9.95
N GLU A 55 -15.66 2.21 10.85
CA GLU A 55 -15.83 2.33 12.31
C GLU A 55 -15.91 3.80 12.78
N LEU A 56 -15.23 4.70 12.07
CA LEU A 56 -15.29 6.16 12.30
C LEU A 56 -16.53 6.82 11.66
N GLY A 57 -17.32 6.05 10.91
CA GLY A 57 -18.55 6.53 10.27
C GLY A 57 -18.39 7.03 8.84
N ALA A 58 -17.23 6.82 8.21
CA ALA A 58 -17.02 7.10 6.79
C ALA A 58 -17.84 6.15 5.90
N GLN A 59 -18.21 6.63 4.71
CA GLN A 59 -18.79 5.84 3.63
C GLN A 59 -17.68 5.38 2.70
N VAL A 60 -17.27 4.12 2.83
CA VAL A 60 -16.11 3.60 2.12
C VAL A 60 -16.54 2.68 0.99
N VAL A 61 -16.06 2.97 -0.22
CA VAL A 61 -16.09 2.07 -1.38
C VAL A 61 -14.70 1.46 -1.53
N THR A 62 -14.64 0.16 -1.72
CA THR A 62 -13.39 -0.59 -1.90
C THR A 62 -13.20 -0.99 -3.34
N VAL A 63 -11.97 -0.86 -3.85
CA VAL A 63 -11.58 -1.28 -5.19
C VAL A 63 -10.37 -2.21 -5.11
N ASP A 64 -10.38 -3.28 -5.89
CA ASP A 64 -9.23 -4.15 -6.10
C ASP A 64 -9.30 -4.77 -7.50
N ARG A 65 -8.14 -5.09 -8.09
CA ARG A 65 -8.08 -5.80 -9.38
C ARG A 65 -8.45 -7.28 -9.25
N SER A 66 -8.36 -7.83 -8.03
CA SER A 66 -8.62 -9.23 -7.72
C SER A 66 -10.03 -9.43 -7.20
N PRO A 67 -10.89 -10.19 -7.89
CA PRO A 67 -12.20 -10.58 -7.34
C PRO A 67 -12.08 -11.40 -6.06
N GLY A 68 -10.98 -12.13 -5.85
CA GLY A 68 -10.71 -12.88 -4.62
C GLY A 68 -10.63 -12.02 -3.36
N MET A 69 -10.27 -10.74 -3.48
CA MET A 69 -10.28 -9.78 -2.38
C MET A 69 -11.70 -9.32 -1.99
N GLN A 70 -12.71 -9.63 -2.82
CA GLN A 70 -14.12 -9.29 -2.59
C GLN A 70 -14.37 -7.77 -2.42
N PRO A 71 -13.80 -6.93 -3.31
CA PRO A 71 -14.05 -5.49 -3.25
C PRO A 71 -15.47 -5.14 -3.71
N ASP A 72 -15.92 -3.92 -3.42
CA ASP A 72 -17.18 -3.39 -3.94
C ASP A 72 -17.12 -3.20 -5.48
N VAL A 73 -15.93 -2.83 -6.00
CA VAL A 73 -15.68 -2.63 -7.43
C VAL A 73 -14.39 -3.33 -7.85
N ILE A 74 -14.44 -4.09 -8.96
CA ILE A 74 -13.26 -4.74 -9.54
C ILE A 74 -12.69 -3.82 -10.63
N ALA A 75 -11.51 -3.26 -10.38
CA ALA A 75 -10.78 -2.41 -11.33
C ALA A 75 -9.30 -2.34 -10.98
N PRO A 76 -8.40 -2.12 -11.96
CA PRO A 76 -7.01 -1.75 -11.70
C PRO A 76 -6.92 -0.30 -11.21
N ALA A 77 -5.88 0.01 -10.44
CA ALA A 77 -5.68 1.34 -9.85
C ALA A 77 -5.45 2.44 -10.91
N GLU A 78 -4.94 2.05 -12.07
CA GLU A 78 -4.63 2.90 -13.21
C GLU A 78 -5.87 3.34 -14.02
N HIS A 79 -7.02 2.66 -13.84
CA HIS A 79 -8.25 2.92 -14.60
C HIS A 79 -9.48 2.72 -13.70
N LEU A 80 -9.78 3.72 -12.91
CA LEU A 80 -10.86 3.66 -11.92
C LEU A 80 -12.20 4.16 -12.52
N PRO A 81 -13.31 3.39 -12.40
CA PRO A 81 -14.59 3.71 -13.06
C PRO A 81 -15.43 4.76 -12.30
N PHE A 82 -14.79 5.82 -11.83
CA PHE A 82 -15.43 6.89 -11.07
C PHE A 82 -15.25 8.24 -11.75
N ALA A 83 -16.21 9.15 -11.49
CA ALA A 83 -16.12 10.53 -11.98
C ALA A 83 -15.04 11.31 -11.23
N ASP A 84 -14.60 12.43 -11.83
CA ASP A 84 -13.70 13.36 -11.18
C ASP A 84 -14.33 13.88 -9.87
N ARG A 85 -13.51 13.99 -8.82
CA ARG A 85 -13.90 14.51 -7.51
C ARG A 85 -15.13 13.83 -6.90
N SER A 86 -15.26 12.52 -7.11
CA SER A 86 -16.43 11.76 -6.63
C SER A 86 -16.27 11.22 -5.21
N PHE A 87 -15.09 11.33 -4.62
CA PHE A 87 -14.81 10.98 -3.23
C PHE A 87 -14.06 12.09 -2.51
N ASP A 88 -14.36 12.32 -1.25
CA ASP A 88 -13.61 13.26 -0.41
C ASP A 88 -12.15 12.85 -0.27
N VAL A 89 -11.91 11.55 -0.05
CA VAL A 89 -10.59 10.97 0.20
C VAL A 89 -10.36 9.76 -0.67
N VAL A 90 -9.16 9.64 -1.22
CA VAL A 90 -8.63 8.40 -1.83
C VAL A 90 -7.49 7.90 -0.96
N VAL A 91 -7.53 6.63 -0.59
CA VAL A 91 -6.47 5.99 0.21
C VAL A 91 -5.96 4.73 -0.49
N ASN A 92 -4.64 4.52 -0.42
CA ASN A 92 -3.97 3.31 -0.87
C ASN A 92 -2.94 2.89 0.19
N ARG A 93 -2.87 1.59 0.51
CA ARG A 93 -1.96 1.08 1.52
C ARG A 93 -1.28 -0.22 1.10
N LEU A 94 0.06 -0.21 1.10
CA LEU A 94 0.94 -1.37 0.84
C LEU A 94 0.60 -2.14 -0.44
N ALA A 95 0.37 -1.41 -1.54
CA ALA A 95 -0.06 -2.01 -2.80
C ALA A 95 0.55 -1.36 -4.05
N ALA A 96 0.97 -0.09 -3.98
CA ALA A 96 1.40 0.64 -5.18
C ALA A 96 2.66 0.04 -5.82
N HIS A 97 3.53 -0.61 -5.04
CA HIS A 97 4.70 -1.33 -5.54
C HIS A 97 4.36 -2.52 -6.46
N HIS A 98 3.08 -2.89 -6.57
CA HIS A 98 2.56 -3.90 -7.49
C HIS A 98 1.84 -3.33 -8.72
N PHE A 99 1.68 -2.00 -8.81
CA PHE A 99 0.98 -1.39 -9.94
C PHE A 99 1.80 -1.49 -11.22
N ASP A 100 1.11 -1.65 -12.33
CA ASP A 100 1.73 -1.66 -13.65
C ASP A 100 2.30 -0.27 -14.00
N SER A 101 1.62 0.81 -13.52
CA SER A 101 2.04 2.20 -13.66
C SER A 101 1.64 3.04 -12.44
N ILE A 102 2.57 3.25 -11.49
CA ILE A 102 2.31 4.13 -10.34
C ILE A 102 1.94 5.55 -10.77
N PRO A 103 2.59 6.18 -11.79
CA PRO A 103 2.19 7.51 -12.24
C PRO A 103 0.74 7.60 -12.73
N GLU A 104 0.25 6.60 -13.46
CA GLU A 104 -1.15 6.56 -13.92
C GLU A 104 -2.11 6.37 -12.74
N ALA A 105 -1.79 5.50 -11.79
CA ALA A 105 -2.59 5.32 -10.59
C ALA A 105 -2.66 6.60 -9.75
N VAL A 106 -1.53 7.31 -9.55
CA VAL A 106 -1.52 8.60 -8.82
C VAL A 106 -2.34 9.66 -9.55
N ALA A 107 -2.32 9.70 -10.88
CA ALA A 107 -3.17 10.60 -11.66
C ALA A 107 -4.67 10.29 -11.44
N GLU A 108 -5.05 9.01 -11.39
CA GLU A 108 -6.42 8.58 -11.07
C GLU A 108 -6.81 8.94 -9.62
N PHE A 109 -5.91 8.72 -8.66
CA PHE A 109 -6.15 9.11 -7.26
C PHE A 109 -6.42 10.62 -7.16
N ALA A 110 -5.57 11.44 -7.78
CA ALA A 110 -5.74 12.88 -7.81
C ALA A 110 -7.00 13.32 -8.58
N ARG A 111 -7.35 12.65 -9.66
CA ARG A 111 -8.57 12.95 -10.43
C ARG A 111 -9.84 12.74 -9.60
N ILE A 112 -9.88 11.63 -8.85
CA ILE A 112 -11.06 11.17 -8.12
C ILE A 112 -11.21 11.83 -6.76
N ALA A 113 -10.10 12.15 -6.08
CA ALA A 113 -10.14 12.81 -4.77
C ALA A 113 -10.60 14.27 -4.90
N ASP A 114 -11.61 14.67 -4.13
CA ASP A 114 -12.00 16.08 -4.02
C ASP A 114 -11.13 16.85 -3.02
N ARG A 115 -10.74 16.22 -1.92
CA ARG A 115 -9.97 16.87 -0.86
C ARG A 115 -8.58 16.30 -0.68
N ARG A 116 -8.43 14.97 -0.56
CA ARG A 116 -7.22 14.36 0.00
C ARG A 116 -6.86 13.02 -0.63
N VAL A 117 -5.57 12.78 -0.76
CA VAL A 117 -4.97 11.46 -1.10
C VAL A 117 -4.02 11.06 0.00
N VAL A 118 -4.14 9.83 0.51
CA VAL A 118 -3.22 9.25 1.49
C VAL A 118 -2.65 7.96 0.92
N VAL A 119 -1.33 7.84 0.92
CA VAL A 119 -0.64 6.64 0.44
C VAL A 119 0.32 6.15 1.52
N GLU A 120 0.33 4.85 1.72
CA GLU A 120 1.36 4.12 2.45
C GLU A 120 1.94 3.04 1.55
N ASP A 121 3.26 3.00 1.41
CA ASP A 121 3.89 1.94 0.63
C ASP A 121 5.36 1.69 1.04
N HIS A 122 5.92 0.58 0.57
CA HIS A 122 7.34 0.31 0.70
C HIS A 122 8.16 1.46 0.11
N ARG A 123 9.11 1.97 0.92
CA ARG A 123 9.99 3.05 0.50
C ARG A 123 11.22 2.47 -0.19
N TYR A 124 11.52 2.94 -1.40
CA TYR A 124 12.81 2.67 -2.02
C TYR A 124 13.94 3.27 -1.18
N THR A 125 14.91 2.47 -0.82
CA THR A 125 16.12 2.88 -0.10
C THR A 125 17.36 2.73 -0.96
N ASP A 126 17.51 1.55 -1.56
CA ASP A 126 18.65 1.17 -2.39
C ASP A 126 18.31 -0.06 -3.26
N GLU A 127 19.22 -0.37 -4.18
CA GLU A 127 19.06 -1.49 -5.11
C GLU A 127 19.09 -2.86 -4.42
N GLN A 128 19.75 -2.99 -3.26
CA GLN A 128 19.83 -4.26 -2.54
C GLN A 128 18.47 -4.62 -1.93
N THR A 129 17.82 -3.66 -1.30
CA THR A 129 16.46 -3.81 -0.74
C THR A 129 15.46 -4.09 -1.87
N GLU A 130 15.52 -3.35 -2.97
CA GLU A 130 14.65 -3.55 -4.14
C GLU A 130 14.85 -4.94 -4.76
N GLN A 131 16.09 -5.44 -4.84
CA GLN A 131 16.39 -6.80 -5.30
C GLN A 131 15.81 -7.86 -4.36
N ALA A 132 15.90 -7.66 -3.04
CA ALA A 132 15.35 -8.57 -2.05
C ALA A 132 13.82 -8.69 -2.18
N GLU A 133 13.11 -7.55 -2.34
CA GLU A 133 11.66 -7.54 -2.54
C GLU A 133 11.27 -8.26 -3.84
N LYS A 134 11.97 -8.05 -4.94
CA LYS A 134 11.73 -8.75 -6.22
C LYS A 134 11.99 -10.25 -6.16
N LEU A 135 13.01 -10.68 -5.42
CA LEU A 135 13.29 -12.11 -5.21
C LEU A 135 12.21 -12.75 -4.33
N ARG A 136 11.72 -12.01 -3.34
CA ARG A 136 10.65 -12.47 -2.47
C ARG A 136 9.32 -12.60 -3.18
N ASP A 137 8.96 -11.57 -3.93
CA ASP A 137 7.65 -11.49 -4.60
C ASP A 137 7.81 -11.10 -6.07
N PRO A 138 7.64 -12.05 -7.01
CA PRO A 138 7.74 -11.76 -8.44
C PRO A 138 6.69 -10.75 -8.95
N SER A 139 5.65 -10.46 -8.18
CA SER A 139 4.67 -9.41 -8.51
C SER A 139 5.13 -8.00 -8.14
N HIS A 140 6.22 -7.87 -7.40
CA HIS A 140 6.82 -6.58 -7.07
C HIS A 140 7.39 -5.91 -8.32
N VAL A 141 6.84 -4.76 -8.69
CA VAL A 141 7.29 -3.97 -9.85
C VAL A 141 8.41 -3.05 -9.43
N ARG A 142 8.14 -2.12 -8.51
CA ARG A 142 9.13 -1.22 -7.91
C ARG A 142 8.58 -0.46 -6.69
N SER A 143 9.48 -0.13 -5.76
CA SER A 143 9.21 0.88 -4.72
C SER A 143 9.64 2.26 -5.20
N LEU A 144 9.00 3.31 -4.67
CA LEU A 144 9.39 4.70 -4.91
C LEU A 144 10.06 5.32 -3.68
N SER A 145 11.02 6.20 -3.92
CA SER A 145 11.56 7.09 -2.90
C SER A 145 10.53 8.16 -2.49
N GLU A 146 10.76 8.82 -1.35
CA GLU A 146 9.93 9.94 -0.92
C GLU A 146 9.89 11.08 -1.95
N ASP A 147 11.04 11.39 -2.56
CA ASP A 147 11.14 12.47 -3.56
C ASP A 147 10.34 12.13 -4.83
N GLU A 148 10.33 10.86 -5.26
CA GLU A 148 9.51 10.41 -6.39
C GLU A 148 8.02 10.52 -6.06
N TRP A 149 7.58 10.08 -4.88
CA TRP A 149 6.20 10.25 -4.44
C TRP A 149 5.77 11.71 -4.38
N ARG A 150 6.60 12.59 -3.78
CA ARG A 150 6.34 14.03 -3.73
C ARG A 150 6.21 14.64 -5.12
N SER A 151 7.09 14.23 -6.02
CA SER A 151 7.09 14.71 -7.41
C SER A 151 5.82 14.29 -8.15
N LEU A 152 5.38 13.02 -8.02
CA LEU A 152 4.17 12.52 -8.66
C LEU A 152 2.91 13.20 -8.12
N LEU A 153 2.76 13.31 -6.80
CA LEU A 153 1.61 13.97 -6.19
C LEU A 153 1.53 15.45 -6.59
N THR A 154 2.67 16.16 -6.59
CA THR A 154 2.73 17.56 -7.00
C THR A 154 2.41 17.73 -8.50
N ALA A 155 2.94 16.86 -9.35
CA ALA A 155 2.64 16.86 -10.79
C ALA A 155 1.16 16.59 -11.08
N ALA A 156 0.49 15.81 -10.21
CA ALA A 156 -0.95 15.55 -10.27
C ALA A 156 -1.82 16.69 -9.68
N GLY A 157 -1.20 17.81 -9.26
CA GLY A 157 -1.90 19.00 -8.74
C GLY A 157 -2.28 18.93 -7.27
N LEU A 158 -1.59 18.09 -6.48
CA LEU A 158 -1.78 17.96 -5.04
C LEU A 158 -0.63 18.65 -4.28
N GLU A 159 -0.92 19.15 -3.09
CA GLU A 159 0.04 19.70 -2.14
C GLU A 159 0.33 18.66 -1.04
N VAL A 160 1.58 18.22 -0.91
CA VAL A 160 1.98 17.29 0.14
C VAL A 160 2.03 18.00 1.48
N GLU A 161 1.18 17.58 2.43
CA GLU A 161 1.10 18.15 3.78
C GLU A 161 1.97 17.38 4.77
N HIS A 162 1.96 16.07 4.66
CA HIS A 162 2.64 15.18 5.61
C HIS A 162 3.42 14.11 4.87
N ALA A 163 4.59 13.76 5.40
CA ALA A 163 5.34 12.58 5.02
C ALA A 163 6.14 12.07 6.21
N THR A 164 6.14 10.78 6.44
CA THR A 164 6.95 10.15 7.47
C THR A 164 7.35 8.74 7.03
N VAL A 165 8.42 8.24 7.63
CA VAL A 165 8.86 6.85 7.45
C VAL A 165 8.62 6.10 8.75
N TYR A 166 7.95 4.97 8.63
CA TYR A 166 7.76 3.99 9.69
C TYR A 166 8.59 2.75 9.40
N GLU A 167 9.41 2.33 10.34
CA GLU A 167 10.17 1.09 10.23
C GLU A 167 9.31 -0.08 10.73
N MET A 168 8.70 -0.81 9.80
CA MET A 168 7.80 -1.92 10.11
C MET A 168 8.61 -3.17 10.45
N PRO A 169 8.53 -3.70 11.67
CA PRO A 169 9.20 -4.94 12.02
C PRO A 169 8.46 -6.13 11.38
N LEU A 170 9.20 -6.91 10.60
CA LEU A 170 8.68 -8.09 9.90
C LEU A 170 9.48 -9.32 10.31
N GLU A 171 8.79 -10.33 10.85
CA GLU A 171 9.37 -11.65 11.07
C GLU A 171 9.68 -12.31 9.72
N PHE A 172 10.94 -12.71 9.51
CA PHE A 172 11.40 -13.19 8.20
C PHE A 172 10.61 -14.39 7.70
N GLU A 173 10.38 -15.41 8.54
CA GLU A 173 9.70 -16.62 8.09
C GLU A 173 8.26 -16.34 7.68
N ASP A 174 7.52 -15.57 8.47
CA ASP A 174 6.14 -15.18 8.16
C ASP A 174 6.09 -14.30 6.89
N TRP A 175 7.07 -13.39 6.73
CA TRP A 175 7.15 -12.50 5.60
C TRP A 175 7.45 -13.24 4.29
N LEU A 176 8.39 -14.21 4.32
CA LEU A 176 8.71 -15.06 3.17
C LEU A 176 7.58 -16.04 2.84
N ALA A 177 6.91 -16.58 3.85
CA ALA A 177 5.81 -17.53 3.66
C ALA A 177 4.57 -16.90 3.00
N ARG A 178 4.33 -15.59 3.23
CA ARG A 178 3.15 -14.90 2.64
C ARG A 178 3.14 -14.89 1.12
N THR A 179 4.30 -14.93 0.49
CA THR A 179 4.47 -14.89 -0.98
C THR A 179 4.92 -16.21 -1.58
N ASP A 180 4.97 -17.28 -0.76
CA ASP A 180 5.49 -18.59 -1.16
C ASP A 180 6.92 -18.50 -1.72
N THR A 181 7.76 -17.63 -1.12
CA THR A 181 9.15 -17.39 -1.55
C THR A 181 9.94 -18.70 -1.65
N PRO A 182 10.56 -19.01 -2.80
CA PRO A 182 11.33 -20.23 -2.98
C PRO A 182 12.46 -20.36 -1.95
N GLU A 183 12.66 -21.55 -1.40
CA GLU A 183 13.73 -21.80 -0.42
C GLU A 183 15.12 -21.45 -0.94
N ALA A 184 15.34 -21.63 -2.25
CA ALA A 184 16.61 -21.31 -2.90
C ALA A 184 16.96 -19.81 -2.85
N ASP A 185 15.96 -18.92 -2.80
CA ASP A 185 16.16 -17.47 -2.81
C ASP A 185 16.30 -16.88 -1.41
N ARG A 186 15.81 -17.58 -0.37
CA ARG A 186 15.77 -17.10 1.02
C ARG A 186 17.14 -16.70 1.59
N PRO A 187 18.24 -17.46 1.37
CA PRO A 187 19.55 -17.06 1.86
C PRO A 187 20.03 -15.74 1.24
N ARG A 188 19.78 -15.54 -0.06
CA ARG A 188 20.15 -14.31 -0.75
C ARG A 188 19.35 -13.11 -0.28
N ILE A 189 18.04 -13.27 -0.05
CA ILE A 189 17.18 -12.24 0.52
C ILE A 189 17.68 -11.81 1.90
N ARG A 190 18.03 -12.77 2.77
CA ARG A 190 18.57 -12.46 4.11
C ARG A 190 19.91 -11.73 4.04
N GLU A 191 20.79 -12.11 3.11
CA GLU A 191 22.07 -11.41 2.88
C GLU A 191 21.83 -9.95 2.46
N LEU A 192 20.92 -9.72 1.51
CA LEU A 192 20.61 -8.37 1.00
C LEU A 192 20.00 -7.48 2.08
N LEU A 193 19.16 -8.02 2.96
CA LEU A 193 18.49 -7.29 4.04
C LEU A 193 19.25 -7.29 5.37
N ALA A 194 20.44 -7.90 5.43
CA ALA A 194 21.22 -7.96 6.66
C ALA A 194 21.45 -6.59 7.34
N PRO A 195 21.70 -5.49 6.61
CA PRO A 195 21.86 -4.16 7.24
C PRO A 195 20.60 -3.64 7.94
N LEU A 196 19.43 -4.15 7.59
CA LEU A 196 18.12 -3.76 8.14
C LEU A 196 17.55 -4.81 9.10
N SER A 197 18.33 -5.85 9.42
CA SER A 197 17.88 -6.98 10.23
C SER A 197 18.29 -6.85 11.68
N SER A 198 17.55 -7.51 12.58
CA SER A 198 17.92 -7.70 13.98
C SER A 198 19.23 -8.51 14.11
N GLU A 199 19.91 -8.40 15.25
CA GLU A 199 21.19 -9.11 15.49
C GLU A 199 21.09 -10.62 15.33
N ASP A 200 19.93 -11.20 15.69
CA ASP A 200 19.67 -12.65 15.58
C ASP A 200 19.16 -13.05 14.18
N GLY A 201 18.93 -12.09 13.29
CA GLY A 201 18.41 -12.31 11.94
C GLY A 201 16.98 -12.84 11.85
N SER A 202 16.21 -12.79 12.94
CA SER A 202 14.81 -13.25 12.96
C SER A 202 13.84 -12.25 12.33
N THR A 203 14.15 -10.95 12.44
CA THR A 203 13.30 -9.82 12.05
C THR A 203 14.08 -8.87 11.16
N TRP A 204 13.41 -8.20 10.23
CA TRP A 204 13.96 -7.06 9.53
C TRP A 204 13.02 -5.86 9.60
N LEU A 205 13.57 -4.66 9.52
CA LEU A 205 12.83 -3.41 9.58
C LEU A 205 12.55 -2.90 8.15
N SER A 206 11.33 -3.12 7.68
CA SER A 206 10.90 -2.65 6.36
C SER A 206 10.60 -1.16 6.42
N PRO A 207 11.31 -0.32 5.64
CA PRO A 207 11.03 1.11 5.61
C PRO A 207 9.75 1.37 4.82
N ILE A 208 8.71 1.85 5.51
CA ILE A 208 7.42 2.19 4.93
C ILE A 208 7.29 3.71 4.91
N LEU A 209 6.98 4.27 3.75
CA LEU A 209 6.63 5.68 3.61
C LEU A 209 5.12 5.84 3.74
N ILE A 210 4.69 6.77 4.60
CA ILE A 210 3.31 7.24 4.66
C ILE A 210 3.33 8.70 4.21
N ILE A 211 2.49 9.05 3.24
CA ILE A 211 2.42 10.38 2.65
C ILE A 211 0.97 10.81 2.46
N GLY A 212 0.65 12.01 2.96
CA GLY A 212 -0.65 12.65 2.82
C GLY A 212 -0.55 13.92 1.99
N ALA A 213 -1.44 14.07 1.02
CA ALA A 213 -1.51 15.22 0.16
C ALA A 213 -2.95 15.71 0.01
N ARG A 214 -3.14 17.01 -0.14
CA ARG A 214 -4.46 17.63 -0.33
C ARG A 214 -4.56 18.34 -1.67
N ARG A 215 -5.78 18.57 -2.09
CA ARG A 215 -6.06 19.53 -3.17
C ARG A 215 -5.96 20.96 -2.62
N PRO A 216 -5.25 21.86 -3.30
CA PRO A 216 -5.16 23.28 -2.93
C PRO A 216 -6.49 24.01 -2.96
#